data_24593bed1fea36384fa7711a62c53a78
#
_entry.id   24593bed1fea36384fa7711a62c53a78
#
_cell.length_a   1.000
_cell.length_b   1.000
_cell.length_c   1.000
_cell.angle_alpha   90.00
_cell.angle_beta   90.00
_cell.angle_gamma   90.00
#
_symmetry.space_group_name_H-M   'P 1'
#
loop_
_entity.id
_entity.type
_entity.pdbx_description
1 polymer ?
#
loop_
_entity_poly.entity_id
_entity_poly.type
_entity_poly.pdbx_seq_one_letter_code
_entity_poly.pdbx_strand_id
1 'polypeptide(L)'
;MQYRPLSDTGIEVSALCLGTMTFGKQNSEAEGHAQLDLAVERGVNFIDTAELYPVPPEAETQGRTESIIGSWLAKRPSMRERLVLATKVAGPADWIPWIRGGSGLDRQHVRAAIEGSLERLGTDYIDLYQVHWPARQTNFFGQLGYSWPEQDEATPIAETLEALAELVDEGRVRHIGVSNETPWGVHKWLRQAERLGLPRIVSIQNPYNLLNRSYEVGLA
;
A
#
# COMPACT_ATOMS: atom_id res chain seq x y z
N MET A 1 -6.26 0.83 23.46
CA MET A 1 -6.21 1.27 22.05
C MET A 1 -7.56 1.85 21.66
N GLN A 2 -7.61 2.93 20.88
CA GLN A 2 -8.84 3.41 20.25
C GLN A 2 -8.96 2.78 18.88
N TYR A 3 -10.21 2.49 18.46
CA TYR A 3 -10.51 1.96 17.14
C TYR A 3 -11.40 2.93 16.37
N ARG A 4 -11.30 2.87 15.04
CA ARG A 4 -12.07 3.72 14.11
C ARG A 4 -12.49 2.89 12.91
N PRO A 5 -13.65 3.17 12.31
CA PRO A 5 -14.02 2.51 11.06
C PRO A 5 -13.06 2.87 9.93
N LEU A 6 -12.67 1.88 9.14
CA LEU A 6 -11.97 2.10 7.87
C LEU A 6 -13.02 2.44 6.80
N SER A 7 -13.31 3.73 6.63
CA SER A 7 -14.40 4.20 5.76
C SER A 7 -15.73 3.49 6.08
N ASP A 8 -16.49 3.09 5.09
CA ASP A 8 -17.76 2.36 5.13
C ASP A 8 -17.61 0.84 4.94
N THR A 9 -16.41 0.30 5.16
CA THR A 9 -16.08 -1.12 4.92
C THR A 9 -16.64 -2.07 5.97
N GLY A 10 -17.07 -1.58 7.12
CA GLY A 10 -17.42 -2.39 8.29
C GLY A 10 -16.21 -2.90 9.08
N ILE A 11 -14.99 -2.59 8.65
CA ILE A 11 -13.76 -2.96 9.36
C ILE A 11 -13.39 -1.87 10.36
N GLU A 12 -13.09 -2.27 11.60
CA GLU A 12 -12.52 -1.38 12.60
C GLU A 12 -11.00 -1.55 12.69
N VAL A 13 -10.27 -0.45 12.54
CA VAL A 13 -8.83 -0.40 12.67
C VAL A 13 -8.40 0.36 13.92
N SER A 14 -7.29 -0.06 14.52
CA SER A 14 -6.66 0.72 15.58
C SER A 14 -6.27 2.11 15.06
N ALA A 15 -6.45 3.13 15.90
CA ALA A 15 -6.10 4.52 15.57
C ALA A 15 -4.61 4.71 15.28
N LEU A 16 -3.77 3.76 15.75
CA LEU A 16 -2.37 3.65 15.39
C LEU A 16 -2.20 2.47 14.43
N CYS A 17 -1.52 2.69 13.32
CA CYS A 17 -1.08 1.67 12.38
C CYS A 17 0.41 1.42 12.58
N LEU A 18 0.85 0.16 12.61
CA LEU A 18 2.27 -0.16 12.62
C LEU A 18 2.81 -0.14 11.19
N GLY A 19 3.60 0.89 10.86
CA GLY A 19 4.41 0.91 9.65
C GLY A 19 5.68 0.08 9.81
N THR A 20 6.03 -0.69 8.78
CA THR A 20 7.09 -1.71 8.84
C THR A 20 8.25 -1.46 7.88
N MET A 21 8.34 -0.31 7.26
CA MET A 21 9.25 -0.02 6.15
C MET A 21 10.75 -0.15 6.47
N THR A 22 11.11 -0.36 7.73
CA THR A 22 12.51 -0.52 8.18
C THR A 22 12.90 -2.00 8.43
N PHE A 23 11.92 -2.92 8.42
CA PHE A 23 12.16 -4.34 8.71
C PHE A 23 12.98 -5.01 7.60
N GLY A 24 14.07 -5.64 8.00
CA GLY A 24 14.97 -6.33 7.10
C GLY A 24 16.16 -5.49 6.61
N LYS A 25 16.24 -4.23 7.04
CA LYS A 25 17.40 -3.36 6.79
C LYS A 25 17.88 -2.65 8.05
N GLN A 26 17.08 -1.75 8.63
CA GLN A 26 17.41 -1.08 9.90
C GLN A 26 17.07 -1.95 11.11
N ASN A 27 16.10 -2.83 10.98
CA ASN A 27 15.72 -3.81 11.98
C ASN A 27 15.93 -5.22 11.43
N SER A 28 16.47 -6.09 12.26
CA SER A 28 16.55 -7.52 12.00
C SER A 28 15.14 -8.16 12.01
N GLU A 29 15.02 -9.40 11.51
CA GLU A 29 13.78 -10.18 11.60
C GLU A 29 13.31 -10.34 13.04
N ALA A 30 14.23 -10.62 13.97
CA ALA A 30 13.92 -10.80 15.38
C ALA A 30 13.37 -9.52 16.02
N GLU A 31 13.94 -8.37 15.70
CA GLU A 31 13.44 -7.06 16.15
C GLU A 31 12.08 -6.74 15.53
N GLY A 32 11.89 -7.03 14.24
CA GLY A 32 10.60 -6.88 13.57
C GLY A 32 9.52 -7.73 14.24
N HIS A 33 9.81 -8.99 14.53
CA HIS A 33 8.89 -9.89 15.25
C HIS A 33 8.55 -9.35 16.65
N ALA A 34 9.55 -8.86 17.40
CA ALA A 34 9.32 -8.28 18.73
C ALA A 34 8.45 -7.02 18.67
N GLN A 35 8.61 -6.18 17.64
CA GLN A 35 7.77 -4.99 17.43
C GLN A 35 6.33 -5.38 17.06
N LEU A 36 6.13 -6.40 16.20
CA LEU A 36 4.82 -6.94 15.87
C LEU A 36 4.11 -7.51 17.11
N ASP A 37 4.81 -8.30 17.93
CA ASP A 37 4.28 -8.86 19.17
C ASP A 37 3.85 -7.75 20.14
N LEU A 38 4.69 -6.75 20.35
CA LEU A 38 4.36 -5.61 21.21
C LEU A 38 3.18 -4.80 20.69
N ALA A 39 3.12 -4.54 19.38
CA ALA A 39 2.03 -3.80 18.77
C ALA A 39 0.69 -4.51 18.98
N VAL A 40 0.63 -5.81 18.71
CA VAL A 40 -0.57 -6.61 18.90
C VAL A 40 -0.97 -6.71 20.37
N GLU A 41 -0.01 -6.90 21.28
CA GLU A 41 -0.25 -6.89 22.73
C GLU A 41 -0.90 -5.57 23.19
N ARG A 42 -0.50 -4.46 22.59
CA ARG A 42 -1.06 -3.12 22.87
C ARG A 42 -2.35 -2.82 22.12
N GLY A 43 -2.89 -3.77 21.38
CA GLY A 43 -4.15 -3.68 20.67
C GLY A 43 -4.06 -3.03 19.28
N VAL A 44 -2.87 -2.93 18.68
CA VAL A 44 -2.74 -2.57 17.27
C VAL A 44 -3.19 -3.75 16.43
N ASN A 45 -4.16 -3.52 15.54
CA ASN A 45 -4.63 -4.52 14.59
C ASN A 45 -4.40 -4.14 13.14
N PHE A 46 -3.78 -2.98 12.89
CA PHE A 46 -3.52 -2.47 11.56
C PHE A 46 -2.01 -2.44 11.30
N ILE A 47 -1.56 -3.20 10.29
CA ILE A 47 -0.14 -3.32 9.91
C ILE A 47 -0.01 -2.92 8.45
N ASP A 48 0.92 -2.02 8.17
CA ASP A 48 1.19 -1.49 6.84
C ASP A 48 2.59 -1.87 6.36
N THR A 49 2.66 -2.46 5.18
CA THR A 49 3.89 -2.81 4.47
C THR A 49 3.82 -2.39 2.99
N ALA A 50 4.76 -2.80 2.16
CA ALA A 50 4.75 -2.64 0.71
C ALA A 50 5.72 -3.63 0.02
N GLU A 51 5.45 -3.99 -1.24
CA GLU A 51 6.36 -4.83 -2.03
C GLU A 51 7.76 -4.24 -2.19
N LEU A 52 7.84 -2.90 -2.19
CA LEU A 52 9.10 -2.16 -2.31
C LEU A 52 10.01 -2.30 -1.08
N TYR A 53 9.42 -2.47 0.10
CA TYR A 53 10.14 -2.36 1.37
C TYR A 53 11.17 -3.49 1.59
N PRO A 54 12.27 -3.20 2.32
CA PRO A 54 12.55 -2.05 3.18
C PRO A 54 13.09 -0.82 2.45
N VAL A 55 13.11 0.32 3.17
CA VAL A 55 13.63 1.61 2.71
C VAL A 55 14.97 1.92 3.41
N PRO A 56 15.96 2.48 2.70
CA PRO A 56 16.04 2.74 1.26
C PRO A 56 16.00 1.44 0.45
N PRO A 57 15.32 1.45 -0.73
CA PRO A 57 15.15 0.25 -1.52
C PRO A 57 16.45 -0.20 -2.20
N GLU A 58 16.69 -1.50 -2.20
CA GLU A 58 17.81 -2.18 -2.85
C GLU A 58 17.32 -3.51 -3.44
N ALA A 59 17.92 -3.95 -4.55
CA ALA A 59 17.52 -5.18 -5.22
C ALA A 59 17.61 -6.41 -4.29
N GLU A 60 18.66 -6.47 -3.46
CA GLU A 60 18.97 -7.60 -2.57
C GLU A 60 18.02 -7.72 -1.38
N THR A 61 17.34 -6.64 -1.04
CA THR A 61 16.44 -6.58 0.13
C THR A 61 14.97 -6.42 -0.22
N GLN A 62 14.65 -6.20 -1.50
CA GLN A 62 13.27 -6.01 -1.96
C GLN A 62 12.34 -7.13 -1.48
N GLY A 63 11.18 -6.74 -0.90
CA GLY A 63 10.19 -7.67 -0.38
C GLY A 63 10.54 -8.31 0.98
N ARG A 64 11.73 -8.04 1.54
CA ARG A 64 12.16 -8.63 2.82
C ARG A 64 11.22 -8.25 3.97
N THR A 65 10.65 -7.05 3.95
CA THR A 65 9.70 -6.61 4.97
C THR A 65 8.43 -7.48 4.97
N GLU A 66 7.87 -7.75 3.81
CA GLU A 66 6.72 -8.66 3.69
C GLU A 66 7.09 -10.09 4.12
N SER A 67 8.28 -10.58 3.76
CA SER A 67 8.76 -11.89 4.17
C SER A 67 8.92 -12.03 5.69
N ILE A 68 9.37 -10.97 6.37
CA ILE A 68 9.46 -10.92 7.85
C ILE A 68 8.07 -10.97 8.49
N ILE A 69 7.11 -10.24 7.95
CA ILE A 69 5.71 -10.31 8.42
C ILE A 69 5.15 -11.71 8.16
N GLY A 70 5.40 -12.29 6.98
CA GLY A 70 4.97 -13.64 6.64
C GLY A 70 5.55 -14.69 7.59
N SER A 71 6.84 -14.64 7.89
CA SER A 71 7.47 -15.56 8.85
C SER A 71 6.94 -15.39 10.28
N TRP A 72 6.54 -14.17 10.66
CA TRP A 72 5.86 -13.93 11.93
C TRP A 72 4.45 -14.51 11.95
N LEU A 73 3.65 -14.35 10.89
CA LEU A 73 2.32 -14.93 10.73
C LEU A 73 2.36 -16.46 10.74
N ALA A 74 3.33 -17.07 10.06
CA ALA A 74 3.51 -18.52 10.04
C ALA A 74 3.70 -19.13 11.42
N LYS A 75 4.34 -18.40 12.34
CA LYS A 75 4.47 -18.80 13.75
C LYS A 75 3.22 -18.54 14.58
N ARG A 76 2.23 -17.80 14.05
CA ARG A 76 1.02 -17.34 14.74
C ARG A 76 -0.21 -17.37 13.81
N PRO A 77 -0.59 -18.55 13.30
CA PRO A 77 -1.62 -18.66 12.24
C PRO A 77 -2.97 -18.05 12.62
N SER A 78 -3.35 -18.06 13.90
CA SER A 78 -4.59 -17.43 14.38
C SER A 78 -4.58 -15.88 14.34
N MET A 79 -3.42 -15.27 14.09
CA MET A 79 -3.31 -13.81 14.06
C MET A 79 -3.79 -13.21 12.74
N ARG A 80 -3.71 -13.95 11.62
CA ARG A 80 -4.06 -13.40 10.31
C ARG A 80 -5.49 -12.82 10.27
N GLU A 81 -6.47 -13.53 10.82
CA GLU A 81 -7.87 -13.10 10.83
C GLU A 81 -8.15 -11.94 11.80
N ARG A 82 -7.25 -11.70 12.74
CA ARG A 82 -7.37 -10.64 13.74
C ARG A 82 -6.73 -9.32 13.31
N LEU A 83 -6.03 -9.33 12.17
CA LEU A 83 -5.28 -8.19 11.67
C LEU A 83 -5.89 -7.64 10.39
N VAL A 84 -5.81 -6.34 10.24
CA VAL A 84 -5.96 -5.64 8.97
C VAL A 84 -4.57 -5.47 8.39
N LEU A 85 -4.27 -6.24 7.35
CA LEU A 85 -2.97 -6.23 6.70
C LEU A 85 -3.04 -5.41 5.41
N ALA A 86 -2.26 -4.33 5.36
CA ALA A 86 -2.12 -3.49 4.19
C ALA A 86 -0.78 -3.69 3.52
N THR A 87 -0.79 -3.80 2.19
CA THR A 87 0.43 -3.72 1.36
C THR A 87 0.19 -2.86 0.13
N LYS A 88 1.22 -2.65 -0.70
CA LYS A 88 1.16 -1.67 -1.78
C LYS A 88 1.87 -2.17 -3.03
N VAL A 89 1.27 -1.90 -4.20
CA VAL A 89 1.93 -2.03 -5.50
C VAL A 89 2.73 -0.78 -5.81
N ALA A 90 4.00 -0.93 -6.20
CA ALA A 90 4.86 0.17 -6.62
C ALA A 90 4.37 0.76 -7.96
N GLY A 91 4.25 2.08 -8.01
CA GLY A 91 4.04 2.81 -9.26
C GLY A 91 5.28 2.74 -10.17
N PRO A 92 5.21 3.25 -11.41
CA PRO A 92 6.36 3.25 -12.31
C PRO A 92 7.49 4.10 -11.76
N ALA A 93 8.74 3.59 -11.89
CA ALA A 93 9.93 4.30 -11.48
C ALA A 93 11.21 3.67 -12.07
N ASP A 94 12.06 4.47 -12.68
CA ASP A 94 13.32 4.03 -13.28
C ASP A 94 14.38 3.65 -12.24
N TRP A 95 14.23 4.11 -11.01
CA TRP A 95 15.17 3.87 -9.91
C TRP A 95 14.98 2.52 -9.19
N ILE A 96 13.98 1.72 -9.60
CA ILE A 96 13.71 0.36 -9.09
C ILE A 96 13.54 -0.65 -10.24
N PRO A 97 14.47 -0.74 -11.18
CA PRO A 97 14.31 -1.57 -12.40
C PRO A 97 14.23 -3.07 -12.09
N TRP A 98 14.65 -3.50 -10.90
CA TRP A 98 14.58 -4.91 -10.46
C TRP A 98 13.20 -5.36 -10.05
N ILE A 99 12.27 -4.45 -9.73
CA ILE A 99 10.89 -4.83 -9.38
C ILE A 99 10.17 -5.24 -10.67
N ARG A 100 9.92 -6.53 -10.84
CA ARG A 100 9.21 -7.13 -11.98
C ARG A 100 9.80 -6.78 -13.36
N GLY A 101 11.10 -6.48 -13.44
CA GLY A 101 11.74 -6.01 -14.69
C GLY A 101 11.36 -4.59 -15.11
N GLY A 102 10.80 -3.83 -14.19
CA GLY A 102 10.23 -2.49 -14.28
C GLY A 102 8.94 -2.44 -13.49
N SER A 103 8.74 -1.39 -12.69
CA SER A 103 7.50 -1.20 -11.94
C SER A 103 6.44 -0.51 -12.80
N GLY A 104 5.16 -0.79 -12.56
CA GLY A 104 4.05 -0.23 -13.31
C GLY A 104 2.70 -0.49 -12.65
N LEU A 105 1.65 0.12 -13.20
CA LEU A 105 0.29 0.04 -12.67
C LEU A 105 -0.75 -0.46 -13.70
N ASP A 106 -0.28 -0.98 -14.83
CA ASP A 106 -1.15 -1.72 -15.73
C ASP A 106 -1.56 -3.08 -15.13
N ARG A 107 -2.50 -3.74 -15.78
CA ARG A 107 -3.07 -5.00 -15.31
C ARG A 107 -2.01 -6.08 -15.03
N GLN A 108 -1.00 -6.22 -15.90
CA GLN A 108 0.03 -7.24 -15.73
C GLN A 108 0.89 -6.97 -14.50
N HIS A 109 1.31 -5.72 -14.30
CA HIS A 109 2.11 -5.32 -13.15
C HIS A 109 1.34 -5.45 -11.83
N VAL A 110 0.08 -5.03 -11.79
CA VAL A 110 -0.77 -5.16 -10.59
C VAL A 110 -0.95 -6.62 -10.19
N ARG A 111 -1.21 -7.52 -11.16
CA ARG A 111 -1.36 -8.96 -10.89
C ARG A 111 -0.06 -9.59 -10.39
N ALA A 112 1.05 -9.33 -11.07
CA ALA A 112 2.34 -9.88 -10.64
C ALA A 112 2.76 -9.37 -9.25
N ALA A 113 2.44 -8.11 -8.93
CA ALA A 113 2.73 -7.51 -7.63
C ALA A 113 1.97 -8.18 -6.49
N ILE A 114 0.64 -8.38 -6.65
CA ILE A 114 -0.17 -9.02 -5.60
C ILE A 114 0.24 -10.49 -5.39
N GLU A 115 0.55 -11.22 -6.44
CA GLU A 115 1.02 -12.62 -6.34
C GLU A 115 2.31 -12.71 -5.51
N GLY A 116 3.29 -11.86 -5.81
CA GLY A 116 4.52 -11.81 -5.04
C GLY A 116 4.29 -11.37 -3.58
N SER A 117 3.39 -10.42 -3.33
CA SER A 117 3.06 -9.98 -1.96
C SER A 117 2.37 -11.09 -1.16
N LEU A 118 1.40 -11.80 -1.74
CA LEU A 118 0.71 -12.92 -1.09
C LEU A 118 1.68 -14.07 -0.76
N GLU A 119 2.59 -14.40 -1.69
CA GLU A 119 3.63 -15.40 -1.47
C GLU A 119 4.55 -15.02 -0.30
N ARG A 120 5.10 -13.78 -0.29
CA ARG A 120 5.99 -13.31 0.77
C ARG A 120 5.32 -13.22 2.13
N LEU A 121 4.06 -12.79 2.16
CA LEU A 121 3.26 -12.67 3.38
C LEU A 121 2.69 -14.01 3.87
N GLY A 122 2.68 -15.05 3.02
CA GLY A 122 2.14 -16.37 3.36
C GLY A 122 0.64 -16.35 3.66
N THR A 123 -0.15 -15.59 2.88
CA THR A 123 -1.60 -15.43 3.05
C THR A 123 -2.31 -15.43 1.71
N ASP A 124 -3.58 -15.82 1.70
CA ASP A 124 -4.39 -15.90 0.48
C ASP A 124 -5.07 -14.57 0.12
N TYR A 125 -5.10 -13.61 1.03
CA TYR A 125 -5.75 -12.32 0.82
C TYR A 125 -5.06 -11.16 1.55
N ILE A 126 -5.29 -9.95 1.06
CA ILE A 126 -4.89 -8.67 1.65
C ILE A 126 -6.15 -7.89 2.03
N ASP A 127 -6.17 -7.28 3.21
CA ASP A 127 -7.33 -6.49 3.66
C ASP A 127 -7.39 -5.12 2.97
N LEU A 128 -6.24 -4.45 2.80
CA LEU A 128 -6.14 -3.17 2.11
C LEU A 128 -4.96 -3.17 1.13
N TYR A 129 -5.26 -3.16 -0.17
CA TYR A 129 -4.23 -3.09 -1.21
C TYR A 129 -4.16 -1.68 -1.79
N GLN A 130 -2.97 -1.07 -1.74
CA GLN A 130 -2.81 0.34 -2.05
C GLN A 130 -1.93 0.55 -3.28
N VAL A 131 -2.26 1.54 -4.10
CA VAL A 131 -1.33 2.09 -5.10
C VAL A 131 -0.33 2.97 -4.35
N HIS A 132 0.97 2.62 -4.39
CA HIS A 132 2.00 3.24 -3.56
C HIS A 132 2.28 4.69 -3.97
N TRP A 133 2.26 4.99 -5.28
CA TRP A 133 2.28 6.33 -5.85
C TRP A 133 1.65 6.32 -7.25
N PRO A 134 1.18 7.48 -7.74
CA PRO A 134 0.54 7.58 -9.05
C PRO A 134 1.43 7.16 -10.22
N ALA A 135 0.82 6.60 -11.29
CA ALA A 135 1.53 6.35 -12.53
C ALA A 135 1.93 7.65 -13.26
N ARG A 136 1.04 8.63 -13.21
CA ARG A 136 1.28 9.93 -13.85
C ARG A 136 2.34 10.75 -13.11
N GLN A 137 3.03 11.61 -13.83
CA GLN A 137 3.96 12.56 -13.23
C GLN A 137 3.23 13.52 -12.29
N THR A 138 3.63 13.52 -11.03
CA THR A 138 3.13 14.42 -10.00
C THR A 138 4.16 14.53 -8.88
N ASN A 139 3.99 15.48 -7.97
CA ASN A 139 4.90 15.67 -6.85
C ASN A 139 4.56 14.67 -5.73
N PHE A 140 5.50 13.80 -5.42
CA PHE A 140 5.47 12.89 -4.28
C PHE A 140 6.87 12.77 -3.66
N PHE A 141 7.00 12.13 -2.51
CA PHE A 141 8.26 11.93 -1.79
C PHE A 141 9.06 13.21 -1.53
N GLY A 142 8.34 14.33 -1.25
CA GLY A 142 8.96 15.59 -0.87
C GLY A 142 9.48 16.44 -2.05
N GLN A 143 9.18 16.06 -3.28
CA GLN A 143 9.49 16.90 -4.44
C GLN A 143 8.67 18.19 -4.41
N LEU A 144 9.35 19.32 -4.65
CA LEU A 144 8.75 20.64 -4.80
C LEU A 144 8.94 21.13 -6.24
N GLY A 145 7.97 21.92 -6.70
CA GLY A 145 7.99 22.45 -8.07
C GLY A 145 7.53 21.41 -9.08
N TYR A 146 6.46 21.72 -9.80
CA TYR A 146 5.88 20.84 -10.81
C TYR A 146 6.31 21.28 -12.20
N SER A 147 6.81 20.31 -13.01
CA SER A 147 7.07 20.50 -14.42
C SER A 147 6.05 19.73 -15.22
N TRP A 148 5.36 20.41 -16.14
CA TRP A 148 4.38 19.76 -17.00
C TRP A 148 5.09 18.82 -17.99
N PRO A 149 4.71 17.52 -18.06
CA PRO A 149 5.27 16.61 -19.04
C PRO A 149 4.77 16.97 -20.45
N GLU A 150 5.65 16.90 -21.45
CA GLU A 150 5.24 17.12 -22.85
C GLU A 150 4.34 15.99 -23.37
N GLN A 151 4.54 14.78 -22.87
CA GLN A 151 3.70 13.60 -23.15
C GLN A 151 3.44 12.86 -21.84
N ASP A 152 2.19 12.48 -21.60
CA ASP A 152 1.77 11.66 -20.46
C ASP A 152 1.36 10.28 -20.97
N GLU A 153 2.30 9.34 -20.99
CA GLU A 153 2.10 7.94 -21.36
C GLU A 153 1.72 7.07 -20.15
N ALA A 154 1.38 7.68 -19.04
CA ALA A 154 1.08 6.98 -17.81
C ALA A 154 -0.16 6.08 -17.95
N THR A 155 -0.11 4.91 -17.32
CA THR A 155 -1.27 4.02 -17.20
C THR A 155 -2.46 4.80 -16.67
N PRO A 156 -3.60 4.81 -17.37
CA PRO A 156 -4.80 5.51 -16.93
C PRO A 156 -5.32 4.97 -15.59
N ILE A 157 -5.82 5.86 -14.73
CA ILE A 157 -6.44 5.46 -13.45
C ILE A 157 -7.54 4.41 -13.66
N ALA A 158 -8.32 4.51 -14.73
CA ALA A 158 -9.39 3.55 -15.04
C ALA A 158 -8.84 2.12 -15.23
N GLU A 159 -7.75 1.96 -15.95
CA GLU A 159 -7.12 0.65 -16.21
C GLU A 159 -6.56 0.04 -14.89
N THR A 160 -5.86 0.83 -14.09
CA THR A 160 -5.38 0.38 -12.79
C THR A 160 -6.55 -0.01 -11.87
N LEU A 161 -7.62 0.77 -11.88
CA LEU A 161 -8.82 0.50 -11.07
C LEU A 161 -9.52 -0.80 -11.52
N GLU A 162 -9.63 -1.05 -12.81
CA GLU A 162 -10.17 -2.30 -13.35
C GLU A 162 -9.33 -3.50 -12.91
N ALA A 163 -8.01 -3.39 -12.99
CA ALA A 163 -7.10 -4.44 -12.52
C ALA A 163 -7.23 -4.73 -11.02
N LEU A 164 -7.37 -3.68 -10.20
CA LEU A 164 -7.60 -3.82 -8.76
C LEU A 164 -8.98 -4.39 -8.43
N ALA A 165 -10.01 -4.03 -9.20
CA ALA A 165 -11.37 -4.56 -9.04
C ALA A 165 -11.44 -6.07 -9.29
N GLU A 166 -10.71 -6.58 -10.29
CA GLU A 166 -10.59 -8.02 -10.52
C GLU A 166 -10.02 -8.76 -9.31
N LEU A 167 -9.03 -8.19 -8.63
CA LEU A 167 -8.47 -8.79 -7.42
C LEU A 167 -9.47 -8.79 -6.26
N VAL A 168 -10.37 -7.81 -6.21
CA VAL A 168 -11.47 -7.78 -5.24
C VAL A 168 -12.49 -8.87 -5.56
N ASP A 169 -12.88 -9.00 -6.81
CA ASP A 169 -13.84 -10.02 -7.27
C ASP A 169 -13.29 -11.46 -7.07
N GLU A 170 -11.98 -11.65 -7.21
CA GLU A 170 -11.28 -12.90 -6.93
C GLU A 170 -11.13 -13.21 -5.43
N GLY A 171 -11.44 -12.25 -4.55
CA GLY A 171 -11.27 -12.38 -3.11
C GLY A 171 -9.81 -12.29 -2.62
N ARG A 172 -8.87 -11.91 -3.48
CA ARG A 172 -7.45 -11.72 -3.14
C ARG A 172 -7.20 -10.41 -2.40
N VAL A 173 -8.07 -9.43 -2.61
CA VAL A 173 -8.05 -8.11 -1.98
C VAL A 173 -9.44 -7.81 -1.44
N ARG A 174 -9.55 -7.33 -0.21
CA ARG A 174 -10.84 -6.92 0.36
C ARG A 174 -11.20 -5.50 -0.03
N HIS A 175 -10.25 -4.58 0.12
CA HIS A 175 -10.45 -3.15 -0.14
C HIS A 175 -9.22 -2.55 -0.82
N ILE A 176 -9.45 -1.50 -1.60
CA ILE A 176 -8.41 -0.77 -2.32
C ILE A 176 -8.19 0.63 -1.74
N GLY A 177 -6.95 1.09 -1.78
CA GLY A 177 -6.56 2.42 -1.34
C GLY A 177 -5.51 3.04 -2.24
N VAL A 178 -5.16 4.28 -1.96
CA VAL A 178 -4.10 5.00 -2.66
C VAL A 178 -3.12 5.62 -1.68
N SER A 179 -1.91 5.89 -2.14
CA SER A 179 -0.87 6.55 -1.35
C SER A 179 -0.14 7.58 -2.21
N ASN A 180 0.40 8.62 -1.57
CA ASN A 180 1.10 9.71 -2.24
C ASN A 180 0.27 10.35 -3.38
N GLU A 181 -1.04 10.35 -3.21
CA GLU A 181 -1.98 10.83 -4.20
C GLU A 181 -2.34 12.31 -3.96
N THR A 182 -2.69 13.00 -5.03
CA THR A 182 -3.13 14.40 -5.00
C THR A 182 -4.65 14.51 -4.82
N PRO A 183 -5.19 15.68 -4.40
CA PRO A 183 -6.63 15.91 -4.35
C PRO A 183 -7.33 15.64 -5.69
N TRP A 184 -6.69 16.06 -6.80
CA TRP A 184 -7.20 15.79 -8.14
C TRP A 184 -7.27 14.27 -8.43
N GLY A 185 -6.20 13.55 -8.08
CA GLY A 185 -6.15 12.11 -8.28
C GLY A 185 -7.19 11.36 -7.47
N VAL A 186 -7.35 11.69 -6.17
CA VAL A 186 -8.40 11.10 -5.33
C VAL A 186 -9.79 11.32 -5.95
N HIS A 187 -10.10 12.56 -6.38
CA HIS A 187 -11.35 12.85 -7.07
C HIS A 187 -11.50 12.01 -8.35
N LYS A 188 -10.41 11.87 -9.12
CA LYS A 188 -10.44 11.09 -10.36
C LYS A 188 -10.67 9.60 -10.11
N TRP A 189 -10.04 9.01 -9.08
CA TRP A 189 -10.30 7.63 -8.66
C TRP A 189 -11.76 7.40 -8.31
N LEU A 190 -12.34 8.26 -7.47
CA LEU A 190 -13.76 8.17 -7.07
C LEU A 190 -14.72 8.32 -8.26
N ARG A 191 -14.44 9.28 -9.15
CA ARG A 191 -15.24 9.48 -10.37
C ARG A 191 -15.17 8.30 -11.34
N GLN A 192 -14.00 7.66 -11.49
CA GLN A 192 -13.89 6.48 -12.33
C GLN A 192 -14.60 5.28 -11.71
N ALA A 193 -14.50 5.08 -10.41
CA ALA A 193 -15.23 4.04 -9.70
C ALA A 193 -16.75 4.18 -9.91
N GLU A 194 -17.30 5.38 -9.72
CA GLU A 194 -18.72 5.68 -9.96
C GLU A 194 -19.12 5.42 -11.41
N ARG A 195 -18.34 5.94 -12.38
CA ARG A 195 -18.65 5.82 -13.81
C ARG A 195 -18.64 4.39 -14.31
N LEU A 196 -17.73 3.55 -13.78
CA LEU A 196 -17.52 2.18 -14.22
C LEU A 196 -18.27 1.15 -13.36
N GLY A 197 -18.91 1.57 -12.25
CA GLY A 197 -19.55 0.66 -11.30
C GLY A 197 -18.55 -0.23 -10.56
N LEU A 198 -17.31 0.26 -10.33
CA LEU A 198 -16.21 -0.48 -9.71
C LEU A 198 -16.04 -0.11 -8.24
N PRO A 199 -15.32 -0.94 -7.44
CA PRO A 199 -15.01 -0.63 -6.05
C PRO A 199 -14.35 0.73 -5.90
N ARG A 200 -14.76 1.48 -4.86
CA ARG A 200 -14.17 2.78 -4.51
C ARG A 200 -12.89 2.58 -3.69
N ILE A 201 -11.95 3.52 -3.81
CA ILE A 201 -10.86 3.62 -2.85
C ILE A 201 -11.44 3.98 -1.47
N VAL A 202 -10.99 3.29 -0.41
CA VAL A 202 -11.48 3.49 0.97
C VAL A 202 -10.50 4.25 1.85
N SER A 203 -9.27 4.43 1.40
CA SER A 203 -8.23 5.12 2.15
C SER A 203 -7.25 5.88 1.27
N ILE A 204 -6.61 6.87 1.87
CA ILE A 204 -5.42 7.54 1.33
C ILE A 204 -4.33 7.57 2.40
N GLN A 205 -3.09 7.26 2.02
CA GLN A 205 -1.90 7.33 2.87
C GLN A 205 -0.92 8.35 2.31
N ASN A 206 -0.87 9.53 2.91
CA ASN A 206 0.01 10.62 2.52
C ASN A 206 0.89 11.08 3.70
N PRO A 207 2.04 11.72 3.44
CA PRO A 207 2.87 12.29 4.49
C PRO A 207 2.10 13.34 5.31
N TYR A 208 2.11 13.17 6.63
CA TYR A 208 1.51 14.11 7.56
C TYR A 208 2.28 14.10 8.89
N ASN A 209 2.74 15.25 9.32
CA ASN A 209 3.38 15.43 10.63
C ASN A 209 3.32 16.91 11.06
N LEU A 210 3.84 17.24 12.25
CA LEU A 210 3.80 18.60 12.79
C LEU A 210 4.49 19.64 11.90
N LEU A 211 5.47 19.25 11.09
CA LEU A 211 6.22 20.14 10.19
C LEU A 211 5.71 20.10 8.74
N ASN A 212 5.06 19.00 8.33
CA ASN A 212 4.47 18.85 7.01
C ASN A 212 2.96 18.67 7.12
N ARG A 213 2.22 19.74 6.86
CA ARG A 213 0.76 19.80 6.93
C ARG A 213 0.11 20.02 5.55
N SER A 214 0.85 19.76 4.49
CA SER A 214 0.36 19.92 3.11
C SER A 214 -0.90 19.11 2.80
N TYR A 215 -1.10 17.99 3.49
CA TYR A 215 -2.32 17.17 3.40
C TYR A 215 -3.60 18.00 3.66
N GLU A 216 -3.56 18.92 4.61
CA GLU A 216 -4.72 19.73 5.01
C GLU A 216 -5.20 20.70 3.92
N VAL A 217 -4.35 21.01 2.94
CA VAL A 217 -4.68 22.02 1.91
C VAL A 217 -5.78 21.55 0.95
N GLY A 218 -5.92 20.24 0.75
CA GLY A 218 -6.90 19.75 -0.22
C GLY A 218 -7.46 18.36 0.04
N LEU A 219 -7.03 17.68 1.11
CA LEU A 219 -7.42 16.29 1.40
C LEU A 219 -8.01 16.11 2.81
N ALA A 220 -7.92 17.12 3.68
CA ALA A 220 -8.55 17.11 5.00
C ALA A 220 -10.00 17.53 4.95
#